data_d408efe6ca59d17d228d8720217c1ee8
#
_entry.id   d408efe6ca59d17d228d8720217c1ee8
#
_cell.length_a   1.000
_cell.length_b   1.000
_cell.length_c   1.000
_cell.angle_alpha   90.00
_cell.angle_beta   90.00
_cell.angle_gamma   90.00
#
_symmetry.space_group_name_H-M   'P 1'
#
loop_
_entity.id
_entity.type
_entity.pdbx_description
1 polymer ?
#
loop_
_entity_poly.entity_id
_entity_poly.type
_entity_poly.pdbx_seq_one_letter_code
_entity_poly.pdbx_strand_id
1 'polypeptide(L)'
;MLARRRGAAGADGQEAKPMRIASTMAALGCAIALSACAGGPGHQGVERASLSALTDGDIDALMMTSGDPETAVAHFARSAEAEPARVDLRRGLALSLERTGDHEGAAGAWDEVVASGRATAEDRTHRAAALVRLSRWAEARAALDAIPPTHETYERYRLEAILADVDEQWDRADSFYETAAGLTDTPAGVLNNWGYSKLSRGDHAGAERLFARALSEEPDLFTAKNNLVLARGARRDYALPAVRMTQVERAQLLHTAALAAIKQGDVAIGRGLLYDALASHPQHFEPAASAIAALGAPV
;
A
#
# COMPACT_ATOMS: atom_id res chain seq x y z
N MET A 1 50.22 29.00 51.91
CA MET A 1 50.97 30.17 51.36
C MET A 1 50.27 30.56 50.10
N LEU A 2 49.50 31.63 50.18
CA LEU A 2 49.70 32.95 49.52
C LEU A 2 49.61 32.82 47.98
N ALA A 3 48.83 33.54 47.18
CA ALA A 3 47.98 34.71 47.39
C ALA A 3 47.33 35.02 46.00
N ARG A 4 46.07 35.33 46.01
CA ARG A 4 45.40 36.54 45.41
C ARG A 4 46.03 37.22 44.18
N ARG A 5 45.21 37.39 43.10
CA ARG A 5 44.67 38.69 42.58
C ARG A 5 43.80 38.39 41.36
N ARG A 6 42.55 38.66 41.37
CA ARG A 6 41.71 39.84 41.06
C ARG A 6 42.15 40.55 39.76
N GLY A 7 41.25 40.57 38.80
CA GLY A 7 41.16 41.46 37.67
C GLY A 7 39.80 41.29 37.02
N ALA A 8 38.92 42.26 37.33
CA ALA A 8 37.57 42.38 36.77
C ALA A 8 37.62 43.33 35.56
N ALA A 9 36.72 43.15 34.69
CA ALA A 9 35.96 44.05 33.80
C ALA A 9 35.74 43.37 32.45
N GLY A 10 34.64 43.39 31.82
CA GLY A 10 33.45 44.15 31.89
C GLY A 10 32.51 43.66 30.85
N ALA A 11 31.29 43.84 31.13
CA ALA A 11 30.07 43.73 30.38
C ALA A 11 30.18 43.86 28.85
N ASP A 12 29.47 43.04 28.13
CA ASP A 12 28.31 43.56 27.40
C ASP A 12 27.39 42.38 27.01
N GLY A 13 26.23 42.45 27.58
CA GLY A 13 25.15 41.55 27.23
C GLY A 13 24.57 41.98 25.88
N GLN A 14 24.46 41.01 25.01
CA GLN A 14 23.60 41.16 23.86
C GLN A 14 22.69 39.92 23.80
N GLU A 15 21.53 40.07 24.46
CA GLU A 15 20.42 39.18 24.36
C GLU A 15 19.99 39.09 22.89
N ALA A 16 20.16 37.93 22.29
CA ALA A 16 19.57 37.62 20.98
C ALA A 16 18.06 37.42 21.16
N LYS A 17 17.28 38.40 20.75
CA LYS A 17 15.84 38.35 20.65
C LYS A 17 15.45 37.26 19.63
N PRO A 18 14.45 36.41 19.93
CA PRO A 18 13.87 35.49 18.95
C PRO A 18 13.17 36.30 17.86
N MET A 19 13.58 36.10 16.63
CA MET A 19 12.97 36.68 15.43
C MET A 19 11.61 36.05 15.22
N ARG A 20 10.56 36.78 15.63
CA ARG A 20 9.17 36.45 15.28
C ARG A 20 9.00 36.73 13.79
N ILE A 21 8.86 35.65 13.00
CA ILE A 21 8.39 35.75 11.62
C ILE A 21 6.90 36.06 11.69
N ALA A 22 6.55 37.31 11.52
CA ALA A 22 5.17 37.74 11.34
C ALA A 22 4.73 37.36 9.93
N SER A 23 3.86 36.35 9.83
CA SER A 23 3.14 36.04 8.60
C SER A 23 2.14 37.16 8.34
N THR A 24 2.48 38.08 7.48
CA THR A 24 1.56 39.07 6.93
C THR A 24 0.65 38.36 5.92
N MET A 25 -0.54 37.98 6.35
CA MET A 25 -1.64 37.72 5.42
C MET A 25 -2.03 39.06 4.77
N ALA A 26 -1.68 39.22 3.51
CA ALA A 26 -2.23 40.26 2.66
C ALA A 26 -3.66 39.89 2.31
N ALA A 27 -4.61 40.42 3.07
CA ALA A 27 -6.02 40.41 2.68
C ALA A 27 -6.19 41.37 1.50
N LEU A 28 -6.32 40.82 0.29
CA LEU A 28 -6.70 41.58 -0.89
C LEU A 28 -8.22 41.81 -0.84
N GLY A 29 -8.60 42.91 -0.22
CA GLY A 29 -9.96 43.42 -0.24
C GLY A 29 -10.30 43.99 -1.62
N CYS A 30 -11.02 43.25 -2.45
CA CYS A 30 -11.69 43.78 -3.62
C CYS A 30 -12.98 44.47 -3.18
N ALA A 31 -12.90 45.77 -3.02
CA ALA A 31 -14.07 46.63 -2.95
C ALA A 31 -14.75 46.65 -4.35
N ILE A 32 -15.88 45.95 -4.46
CA ILE A 32 -16.74 46.09 -5.65
C ILE A 32 -17.66 47.29 -5.43
N ALA A 33 -17.36 48.39 -6.14
CA ALA A 33 -18.23 49.52 -6.25
C ALA A 33 -19.49 49.11 -7.04
N LEU A 34 -20.67 49.25 -6.41
CA LEU A 34 -21.96 49.20 -7.12
C LEU A 34 -22.07 50.44 -8.04
N SER A 35 -21.94 50.25 -9.34
CA SER A 35 -22.41 51.17 -10.34
C SER A 35 -23.67 50.58 -10.95
N ALA A 36 -24.81 51.11 -10.60
CA ALA A 36 -26.05 50.90 -11.31
C ALA A 36 -26.03 51.72 -12.63
N CYS A 37 -26.04 51.02 -13.79
CA CYS A 37 -26.43 51.61 -15.06
C CYS A 37 -27.26 50.61 -15.85
N ALA A 38 -28.38 51.09 -16.30
CA ALA A 38 -29.44 50.40 -17.01
C ALA A 38 -29.05 49.92 -18.42
N GLY A 39 -29.62 48.78 -18.82
CA GLY A 39 -30.06 48.54 -20.21
C GLY A 39 -29.03 48.05 -21.22
N GLY A 40 -29.04 46.70 -21.49
CA GLY A 40 -28.49 46.10 -22.69
C GLY A 40 -28.73 44.57 -22.68
N PRO A 41 -29.29 43.97 -23.76
CA PRO A 41 -29.56 42.52 -23.75
C PRO A 41 -28.32 41.71 -24.04
N GLY A 42 -28.06 40.71 -23.26
CA GLY A 42 -27.14 39.64 -23.66
C GLY A 42 -25.91 39.42 -22.75
N HIS A 43 -26.11 39.16 -21.46
CA HIS A 43 -25.11 38.42 -20.70
C HIS A 43 -25.74 37.09 -20.32
N GLN A 44 -25.35 36.05 -21.09
CA GLN A 44 -25.53 34.69 -20.64
C GLN A 44 -24.75 34.56 -19.30
N GLY A 45 -25.49 34.54 -18.23
CA GLY A 45 -24.94 34.24 -16.90
C GLY A 45 -24.24 32.90 -16.99
N VAL A 46 -22.97 32.89 -16.62
CA VAL A 46 -22.30 31.64 -16.24
C VAL A 46 -23.08 31.12 -15.05
N GLU A 47 -24.05 30.21 -15.30
CA GLU A 47 -24.72 29.47 -14.24
C GLU A 47 -23.61 28.82 -13.39
N ARG A 48 -23.49 29.29 -12.16
CA ARG A 48 -22.84 28.51 -11.13
C ARG A 48 -23.64 27.21 -11.07
N ALA A 49 -23.05 26.12 -11.59
CA ALA A 49 -23.57 24.79 -11.39
C ALA A 49 -23.73 24.63 -9.87
N SER A 50 -24.96 24.72 -9.41
CA SER A 50 -25.24 24.59 -7.98
C SER A 50 -24.97 23.14 -7.61
N LEU A 51 -24.24 22.90 -6.53
CA LEU A 51 -24.05 21.58 -5.92
C LEU A 51 -25.38 20.83 -5.66
N SER A 52 -26.50 21.55 -5.70
CA SER A 52 -27.87 21.02 -5.64
C SER A 52 -28.35 20.29 -6.91
N ALA A 53 -27.51 20.20 -7.95
CA ALA A 53 -27.83 19.48 -9.20
C ALA A 53 -27.20 18.07 -9.24
N LEU A 54 -26.40 17.68 -8.25
CA LEU A 54 -25.88 16.31 -8.15
C LEU A 54 -27.01 15.36 -7.78
N THR A 55 -27.16 14.30 -8.58
CA THR A 55 -28.05 13.19 -8.23
C THR A 55 -27.38 12.28 -7.19
N ASP A 56 -28.18 11.46 -6.49
CA ASP A 56 -27.63 10.46 -5.57
C ASP A 56 -26.62 9.55 -6.25
N GLY A 57 -26.84 9.20 -7.54
CA GLY A 57 -25.90 8.42 -8.34
C GLY A 57 -24.57 9.14 -8.62
N ASP A 58 -24.58 10.47 -8.77
CA ASP A 58 -23.36 11.26 -8.94
C ASP A 58 -22.55 11.28 -7.62
N ILE A 59 -23.25 11.33 -6.50
CA ILE A 59 -22.64 11.26 -5.17
C ILE A 59 -22.03 9.88 -4.94
N ASP A 60 -22.75 8.80 -5.27
CA ASP A 60 -22.26 7.42 -5.19
C ASP A 60 -20.99 7.26 -6.05
N ALA A 61 -20.98 7.74 -7.30
CA ALA A 61 -19.82 7.69 -8.17
C ALA A 61 -18.62 8.48 -7.62
N LEU A 62 -18.87 9.66 -7.04
CA LEU A 62 -17.83 10.48 -6.42
C LEU A 62 -17.22 9.78 -5.20
N MET A 63 -18.04 9.17 -4.34
CA MET A 63 -17.58 8.43 -3.17
C MET A 63 -16.73 7.21 -3.57
N MET A 64 -17.09 6.55 -4.67
CA MET A 64 -16.31 5.42 -5.20
C MET A 64 -14.94 5.83 -5.72
N THR A 65 -14.83 6.97 -6.41
CA THR A 65 -13.62 7.33 -7.15
C THR A 65 -12.69 8.29 -6.42
N SER A 66 -13.23 9.26 -5.71
CA SER A 66 -12.47 10.39 -5.14
C SER A 66 -12.68 10.56 -3.64
N GLY A 67 -13.64 9.85 -3.05
CA GLY A 67 -13.97 9.95 -1.64
C GLY A 67 -12.89 9.33 -0.75
N ASP A 68 -12.71 9.94 0.43
CA ASP A 68 -11.98 9.29 1.52
C ASP A 68 -12.63 7.93 1.83
N PRO A 69 -11.85 6.82 1.93
CA PRO A 69 -12.42 5.48 2.08
C PRO A 69 -13.36 5.33 3.28
N GLU A 70 -13.04 5.92 4.43
CA GLU A 70 -13.88 5.85 5.62
C GLU A 70 -15.19 6.63 5.44
N THR A 71 -15.11 7.80 4.80
CA THR A 71 -16.29 8.58 4.43
C THR A 71 -17.18 7.82 3.46
N ALA A 72 -16.60 7.12 2.49
CA ALA A 72 -17.33 6.27 1.55
C ALA A 72 -18.02 5.10 2.25
N VAL A 73 -17.35 4.43 3.18
CA VAL A 73 -17.97 3.38 4.03
C VAL A 73 -19.19 3.93 4.76
N ALA A 74 -19.06 5.08 5.43
CA ALA A 74 -20.18 5.67 6.18
C ALA A 74 -21.35 6.11 5.27
N HIS A 75 -21.05 6.56 4.05
CA HIS A 75 -22.06 6.91 3.05
C HIS A 75 -22.81 5.66 2.57
N PHE A 76 -22.09 4.67 2.05
CA PHE A 76 -22.73 3.47 1.49
C PHE A 76 -23.43 2.61 2.56
N ALA A 77 -22.93 2.55 3.79
CA ALA A 77 -23.60 1.84 4.87
C ALA A 77 -24.99 2.43 5.14
N ARG A 78 -25.10 3.75 5.28
CA ARG A 78 -26.39 4.45 5.50
C ARG A 78 -27.32 4.31 4.30
N SER A 79 -26.77 4.45 3.08
CA SER A 79 -27.58 4.38 1.86
C SER A 79 -28.11 2.96 1.62
N ALA A 80 -27.29 1.91 1.86
CA ALA A 80 -27.70 0.53 1.74
C ALA A 80 -28.76 0.13 2.81
N GLU A 81 -28.68 0.70 4.01
CA GLU A 81 -29.71 0.50 5.06
C GLU A 81 -31.03 1.18 4.68
N ALA A 82 -30.98 2.40 4.12
CA ALA A 82 -32.15 3.14 3.69
C ALA A 82 -32.84 2.53 2.47
N GLU A 83 -32.06 1.95 1.54
CA GLU A 83 -32.54 1.36 0.28
C GLU A 83 -32.07 -0.10 0.11
N PRO A 84 -32.60 -1.05 0.89
CA PRO A 84 -32.14 -2.44 0.90
C PRO A 84 -32.27 -3.18 -0.44
N ALA A 85 -33.10 -2.71 -1.35
CA ALA A 85 -33.27 -3.29 -2.67
C ALA A 85 -32.18 -2.92 -3.67
N ARG A 86 -31.40 -1.87 -3.37
CA ARG A 86 -30.28 -1.38 -4.21
C ARG A 86 -28.99 -2.15 -3.90
N VAL A 87 -28.74 -3.19 -4.69
CA VAL A 87 -27.53 -4.02 -4.53
C VAL A 87 -26.25 -3.25 -4.88
N ASP A 88 -26.34 -2.26 -5.74
CA ASP A 88 -25.23 -1.37 -6.10
C ASP A 88 -24.67 -0.60 -4.89
N LEU A 89 -25.51 -0.19 -3.94
CA LEU A 89 -25.06 0.45 -2.70
C LEU A 89 -24.28 -0.52 -1.80
N ARG A 90 -24.71 -1.81 -1.75
CA ARG A 90 -23.94 -2.85 -1.03
C ARG A 90 -22.60 -3.14 -1.68
N ARG A 91 -22.54 -3.13 -3.04
CA ARG A 91 -21.26 -3.20 -3.76
C ARG A 91 -20.36 -2.02 -3.40
N GLY A 92 -20.92 -0.80 -3.39
CA GLY A 92 -20.22 0.40 -2.97
C GLY A 92 -19.66 0.28 -1.55
N LEU A 93 -20.46 -0.25 -0.60
CA LEU A 93 -20.01 -0.53 0.77
C LEU A 93 -18.85 -1.54 0.79
N ALA A 94 -19.01 -2.67 0.12
CA ALA A 94 -18.00 -3.73 0.11
C ALA A 94 -16.67 -3.25 -0.48
N LEU A 95 -16.70 -2.55 -1.62
CA LEU A 95 -15.50 -1.96 -2.25
C LEU A 95 -14.86 -0.89 -1.37
N SER A 96 -15.66 -0.09 -0.64
CA SER A 96 -15.13 0.90 0.28
C SER A 96 -14.45 0.26 1.49
N LEU A 97 -15.02 -0.83 2.01
CA LEU A 97 -14.42 -1.63 3.09
C LEU A 97 -13.11 -2.31 2.64
N GLU A 98 -13.02 -2.78 1.39
CA GLU A 98 -11.75 -3.27 0.83
C GLU A 98 -10.67 -2.16 0.82
N ARG A 99 -11.04 -0.93 0.48
CA ARG A 99 -10.13 0.23 0.44
C ARG A 99 -9.63 0.62 1.83
N THR A 100 -10.43 0.43 2.89
CA THR A 100 -10.00 0.64 4.28
C THR A 100 -9.18 -0.53 4.85
N GLY A 101 -9.16 -1.68 4.16
CA GLY A 101 -8.54 -2.91 4.64
C GLY A 101 -9.40 -3.69 5.64
N ASP A 102 -10.65 -3.32 5.84
CA ASP A 102 -11.62 -4.09 6.64
C ASP A 102 -12.13 -5.29 5.82
N HIS A 103 -11.32 -6.32 5.78
CA HIS A 103 -11.62 -7.52 5.00
C HIS A 103 -12.79 -8.33 5.58
N GLU A 104 -13.03 -8.29 6.90
CA GLU A 104 -14.18 -8.97 7.52
C GLU A 104 -15.48 -8.26 7.15
N GLY A 105 -15.52 -6.94 7.28
CA GLY A 105 -16.65 -6.13 6.83
C GLY A 105 -16.92 -6.29 5.33
N ALA A 106 -15.86 -6.28 4.51
CA ALA A 106 -15.97 -6.47 3.06
C ALA A 106 -16.57 -7.85 2.72
N ALA A 107 -16.08 -8.93 3.35
CA ALA A 107 -16.62 -10.27 3.14
C ALA A 107 -18.12 -10.35 3.50
N GLY A 108 -18.53 -9.74 4.63
CA GLY A 108 -19.93 -9.66 5.04
C GLY A 108 -20.81 -8.90 4.03
N ALA A 109 -20.33 -7.74 3.55
CA ALA A 109 -21.05 -6.94 2.56
C ALA A 109 -21.16 -7.70 1.21
N TRP A 110 -20.11 -8.42 0.80
CA TRP A 110 -20.18 -9.30 -0.38
C TRP A 110 -21.11 -10.49 -0.19
N ASP A 111 -21.22 -11.04 1.04
CA ASP A 111 -22.20 -12.09 1.34
C ASP A 111 -23.64 -11.59 1.13
N GLU A 112 -23.94 -10.35 1.51
CA GLU A 112 -25.24 -9.74 1.26
C GLU A 112 -25.50 -9.53 -0.25
N VAL A 113 -24.48 -9.13 -1.02
CA VAL A 113 -24.58 -9.04 -2.49
C VAL A 113 -24.90 -10.39 -3.09
N VAL A 114 -24.21 -11.46 -2.65
CA VAL A 114 -24.47 -12.83 -3.13
C VAL A 114 -25.87 -13.33 -2.72
N ALA A 115 -26.28 -13.07 -1.49
CA ALA A 115 -27.60 -13.45 -0.97
C ALA A 115 -28.75 -12.76 -1.72
N SER A 116 -28.53 -11.59 -2.32
CA SER A 116 -29.52 -10.88 -3.13
C SER A 116 -29.94 -11.62 -4.42
N GLY A 117 -29.18 -12.65 -4.83
CA GLY A 117 -29.35 -13.35 -6.10
C GLY A 117 -28.93 -12.57 -7.35
N ARG A 118 -28.36 -11.37 -7.18
CA ARG A 118 -27.94 -10.47 -8.27
C ARG A 118 -26.42 -10.34 -8.38
N ALA A 119 -25.66 -11.20 -7.69
CA ALA A 119 -24.22 -11.18 -7.73
C ALA A 119 -23.68 -11.59 -9.10
N THR A 120 -22.76 -10.78 -9.63
CA THR A 120 -22.00 -11.06 -10.85
C THR A 120 -20.83 -12.02 -10.56
N ALA A 121 -20.11 -12.43 -11.59
CA ALA A 121 -18.88 -13.18 -11.44
C ALA A 121 -17.78 -12.33 -10.76
N GLU A 122 -17.74 -11.03 -11.07
CA GLU A 122 -16.82 -10.06 -10.46
C GLU A 122 -17.09 -9.91 -8.95
N ASP A 123 -18.36 -9.75 -8.54
CA ASP A 123 -18.73 -9.69 -7.11
C ASP A 123 -18.23 -10.93 -6.33
N ARG A 124 -18.35 -12.13 -6.96
CA ARG A 124 -17.83 -13.38 -6.37
C ARG A 124 -16.31 -13.41 -6.31
N THR A 125 -15.63 -12.82 -7.29
CA THR A 125 -14.18 -12.69 -7.28
C THR A 125 -13.72 -11.78 -6.15
N HIS A 126 -14.36 -10.63 -5.94
CA HIS A 126 -14.10 -9.74 -4.81
C HIS A 126 -14.36 -10.43 -3.46
N ARG A 127 -15.49 -11.13 -3.35
CA ARG A 127 -15.77 -11.95 -2.16
C ARG A 127 -14.66 -12.95 -1.87
N ALA A 128 -14.22 -13.68 -2.90
CA ALA A 128 -13.13 -14.65 -2.76
C ALA A 128 -11.82 -13.96 -2.33
N ALA A 129 -11.54 -12.77 -2.86
CA ALA A 129 -10.36 -11.98 -2.48
C ALA A 129 -10.39 -11.59 -0.99
N ALA A 130 -11.52 -11.10 -0.49
CA ALA A 130 -11.70 -10.77 0.93
C ALA A 130 -11.51 -12.01 1.81
N LEU A 131 -12.09 -13.15 1.44
CA LEU A 131 -11.96 -14.44 2.16
C LEU A 131 -10.51 -14.95 2.17
N VAL A 132 -9.77 -14.82 1.06
CA VAL A 132 -8.33 -15.13 0.98
C VAL A 132 -7.53 -14.27 1.95
N ARG A 133 -7.83 -12.98 2.06
CA ARG A 133 -7.18 -12.07 3.02
C ARG A 133 -7.41 -12.50 4.47
N LEU A 134 -8.58 -13.08 4.74
CA LEU A 134 -8.96 -13.62 6.04
C LEU A 134 -8.46 -15.05 6.29
N SER A 135 -7.77 -15.65 5.33
CA SER A 135 -7.36 -17.07 5.36
C SER A 135 -8.54 -18.05 5.49
N ARG A 136 -9.74 -17.63 5.06
CA ARG A 136 -10.95 -18.46 5.03
C ARG A 136 -10.99 -19.31 3.76
N TRP A 137 -10.01 -20.21 3.63
CA TRP A 137 -9.67 -20.92 2.38
C TRP A 137 -10.81 -21.71 1.78
N ALA A 138 -11.57 -22.46 2.61
CA ALA A 138 -12.70 -23.28 2.14
C ALA A 138 -13.82 -22.42 1.53
N GLU A 139 -14.12 -21.28 2.14
CA GLU A 139 -15.15 -20.37 1.65
C GLU A 139 -14.69 -19.61 0.40
N ALA A 140 -13.41 -19.22 0.35
CA ALA A 140 -12.82 -18.62 -0.83
C ALA A 140 -12.90 -19.58 -2.04
N ARG A 141 -12.62 -20.86 -1.82
CA ARG A 141 -12.76 -21.91 -2.85
C ARG A 141 -14.19 -22.02 -3.34
N ALA A 142 -15.15 -22.14 -2.42
CA ALA A 142 -16.56 -22.20 -2.78
C ALA A 142 -17.04 -20.95 -3.55
N ALA A 143 -16.48 -19.77 -3.24
CA ALA A 143 -16.79 -18.54 -3.97
C ALA A 143 -16.24 -18.57 -5.40
N LEU A 144 -15.01 -19.07 -5.61
CA LEU A 144 -14.41 -19.23 -6.94
C LEU A 144 -15.09 -20.32 -7.76
N ASP A 145 -15.46 -21.45 -7.15
CA ASP A 145 -16.18 -22.55 -7.82
C ASP A 145 -17.57 -22.11 -8.35
N ALA A 146 -18.16 -21.10 -7.73
CA ALA A 146 -19.43 -20.50 -8.18
C ALA A 146 -19.27 -19.50 -9.34
N ILE A 147 -18.04 -19.24 -9.81
CA ILE A 147 -17.76 -18.34 -10.94
C ILE A 147 -17.81 -19.16 -12.24
N PRO A 148 -18.56 -18.69 -13.26
CA PRO A 148 -18.58 -19.36 -14.56
C PRO A 148 -17.18 -19.51 -15.15
N PRO A 149 -16.85 -20.64 -15.80
CA PRO A 149 -15.54 -20.84 -16.42
C PRO A 149 -15.18 -19.79 -17.47
N THR A 150 -16.18 -19.17 -18.09
CA THR A 150 -16.02 -18.11 -19.10
C THR A 150 -15.58 -16.76 -18.53
N HIS A 151 -15.57 -16.61 -17.22
CA HIS A 151 -15.06 -15.39 -16.57
C HIS A 151 -13.57 -15.52 -16.34
N GLU A 152 -12.80 -15.24 -17.38
CA GLU A 152 -11.34 -15.35 -17.38
C GLU A 152 -10.73 -13.99 -17.07
N THR A 153 -10.41 -13.73 -15.79
CA THR A 153 -9.75 -12.51 -15.31
C THR A 153 -8.47 -12.84 -14.57
N TYR A 154 -7.52 -11.90 -14.58
CA TYR A 154 -6.26 -12.09 -13.87
C TYR A 154 -6.46 -12.22 -12.36
N GLU A 155 -7.43 -11.49 -11.78
CA GLU A 155 -7.77 -11.59 -10.35
C GLU A 155 -8.24 -12.99 -10.00
N ARG A 156 -9.16 -13.54 -10.78
CA ARG A 156 -9.65 -14.90 -10.55
C ARG A 156 -8.50 -15.91 -10.57
N TYR A 157 -7.70 -15.91 -11.64
CA TYR A 157 -6.59 -16.86 -11.76
C TYR A 157 -5.51 -16.64 -10.68
N ARG A 158 -5.26 -15.40 -10.26
CA ARG A 158 -4.37 -15.11 -9.13
C ARG A 158 -4.87 -15.72 -7.83
N LEU A 159 -6.20 -15.67 -7.56
CA LEU A 159 -6.80 -16.28 -6.39
C LEU A 159 -6.78 -17.81 -6.45
N GLU A 160 -7.07 -18.38 -7.62
CA GLU A 160 -6.94 -19.83 -7.87
C GLU A 160 -5.50 -20.32 -7.63
N ALA A 161 -4.51 -19.53 -8.05
CA ALA A 161 -3.11 -19.84 -7.81
C ALA A 161 -2.77 -19.84 -6.30
N ILE A 162 -3.24 -18.83 -5.56
CA ILE A 162 -3.04 -18.76 -4.10
C ILE A 162 -3.68 -19.96 -3.40
N LEU A 163 -4.89 -20.36 -3.79
CA LEU A 163 -5.55 -21.52 -3.20
C LEU A 163 -4.85 -22.84 -3.57
N ALA A 164 -4.30 -22.94 -4.78
CA ALA A 164 -3.49 -24.08 -5.18
C ALA A 164 -2.17 -24.14 -4.38
N ASP A 165 -1.55 -22.98 -4.06
CA ASP A 165 -0.38 -22.89 -3.17
C ASP A 165 -0.72 -23.39 -1.76
N VAL A 166 -1.87 -22.98 -1.20
CA VAL A 166 -2.33 -23.43 0.12
C VAL A 166 -2.51 -24.95 0.16
N ASP A 167 -2.94 -25.56 -0.95
CA ASP A 167 -3.11 -27.01 -1.09
C ASP A 167 -1.81 -27.74 -1.52
N GLU A 168 -0.69 -27.02 -1.61
CA GLU A 168 0.60 -27.54 -2.12
C GLU A 168 0.53 -28.15 -3.52
N GLN A 169 -0.44 -27.72 -4.34
CA GLN A 169 -0.62 -28.14 -5.74
C GLN A 169 0.25 -27.26 -6.65
N TRP A 170 1.57 -27.39 -6.50
CA TRP A 170 2.57 -26.45 -7.06
C TRP A 170 2.48 -26.27 -8.57
N ASP A 171 2.30 -27.35 -9.34
CA ASP A 171 2.20 -27.27 -10.80
C ASP A 171 0.93 -26.53 -11.23
N ARG A 172 -0.16 -26.72 -10.49
CA ARG A 172 -1.42 -26.04 -10.72
C ARG A 172 -1.30 -24.55 -10.36
N ALA A 173 -0.66 -24.25 -9.23
CA ALA A 173 -0.39 -22.88 -8.83
C ALA A 173 0.44 -22.15 -9.91
N ASP A 174 1.52 -22.76 -10.38
CA ASP A 174 2.37 -22.21 -11.45
C ASP A 174 1.57 -21.91 -12.72
N SER A 175 0.73 -22.84 -13.16
CA SER A 175 -0.11 -22.66 -14.36
C SER A 175 -1.10 -21.51 -14.20
N PHE A 176 -1.71 -21.38 -13.02
CA PHE A 176 -2.64 -20.29 -12.74
C PHE A 176 -1.93 -18.93 -12.64
N TYR A 177 -0.75 -18.87 -12.01
CA TYR A 177 0.04 -17.63 -11.98
C TYR A 177 0.49 -17.21 -13.37
N GLU A 178 0.92 -18.16 -14.22
CA GLU A 178 1.29 -17.88 -15.60
C GLU A 178 0.12 -17.31 -16.40
N THR A 179 -1.06 -17.94 -16.27
CA THR A 179 -2.30 -17.45 -16.89
C THR A 179 -2.67 -16.06 -16.39
N ALA A 180 -2.66 -15.85 -15.07
CA ALA A 180 -2.95 -14.54 -14.48
C ALA A 180 -1.99 -13.45 -14.99
N ALA A 181 -0.69 -13.74 -15.06
CA ALA A 181 0.30 -12.79 -15.56
C ALA A 181 0.12 -12.46 -17.04
N GLY A 182 -0.43 -13.40 -17.84
CA GLY A 182 -0.77 -13.19 -19.25
C GLY A 182 -2.06 -12.40 -19.50
N LEU A 183 -2.92 -12.29 -18.51
CA LEU A 183 -4.22 -11.61 -18.61
C LEU A 183 -4.21 -10.14 -18.12
N THR A 184 -3.07 -9.60 -17.75
CA THR A 184 -2.96 -8.22 -17.27
C THR A 184 -1.81 -7.48 -17.93
N ASP A 185 -1.99 -6.19 -18.17
CA ASP A 185 -0.93 -5.29 -18.65
C ASP A 185 -0.01 -4.82 -17.50
N THR A 186 -0.36 -5.12 -16.24
CA THR A 186 0.41 -4.77 -15.04
C THR A 186 0.74 -6.01 -14.21
N PRO A 187 1.59 -6.92 -14.72
CA PRO A 187 1.80 -8.24 -14.12
C PRO A 187 2.68 -8.23 -12.86
N ALA A 188 3.28 -7.09 -12.47
CA ALA A 188 4.26 -7.02 -11.39
C ALA A 188 3.76 -7.66 -10.08
N GLY A 189 2.52 -7.38 -9.66
CA GLY A 189 1.93 -7.95 -8.46
C GLY A 189 1.72 -9.47 -8.55
N VAL A 190 1.28 -9.98 -9.70
CA VAL A 190 1.12 -11.41 -9.95
C VAL A 190 2.48 -12.12 -9.94
N LEU A 191 3.48 -11.54 -10.63
CA LEU A 191 4.85 -12.08 -10.67
C LEU A 191 5.49 -12.11 -9.28
N ASN A 192 5.23 -11.07 -8.46
CA ASN A 192 5.68 -11.06 -7.06
C ASN A 192 5.03 -12.18 -6.23
N ASN A 193 3.73 -12.41 -6.37
CA ASN A 193 3.04 -13.50 -5.67
C ASN A 193 3.57 -14.87 -6.11
N TRP A 194 3.76 -15.06 -7.42
CA TRP A 194 4.34 -16.29 -7.97
C TRP A 194 5.79 -16.51 -7.48
N GLY A 195 6.58 -15.43 -7.45
CA GLY A 195 7.92 -15.47 -6.87
C GLY A 195 7.91 -15.88 -5.40
N TYR A 196 6.94 -15.38 -4.63
CA TYR A 196 6.77 -15.76 -3.23
C TYR A 196 6.37 -17.24 -3.07
N SER A 197 5.48 -17.76 -3.93
CA SER A 197 5.16 -19.18 -4.01
C SER A 197 6.42 -20.03 -4.24
N LYS A 198 7.26 -19.64 -5.23
CA LYS A 198 8.55 -20.32 -5.48
C LYS A 198 9.49 -20.25 -4.27
N LEU A 199 9.57 -19.08 -3.62
CA LEU A 199 10.42 -18.87 -2.45
C LEU A 199 9.99 -19.77 -1.29
N SER A 200 8.68 -19.87 -1.01
CA SER A 200 8.14 -20.65 0.12
C SER A 200 8.39 -22.15 -0.01
N ARG A 201 8.44 -22.66 -1.23
CA ARG A 201 8.73 -24.08 -1.52
C ARG A 201 10.20 -24.38 -1.83
N GLY A 202 11.11 -23.38 -1.62
CA GLY A 202 12.55 -23.55 -1.73
C GLY A 202 13.12 -23.40 -3.15
N ASP A 203 12.31 -23.09 -4.18
CA ASP A 203 12.81 -22.74 -5.52
C ASP A 203 13.32 -21.30 -5.53
N HIS A 204 14.44 -21.06 -4.82
CA HIS A 204 15.02 -19.72 -4.69
C HIS A 204 15.47 -19.12 -6.02
N ALA A 205 15.92 -19.95 -6.95
CA ALA A 205 16.33 -19.48 -8.28
C ALA A 205 15.13 -19.08 -9.15
N GLY A 206 14.04 -19.83 -9.09
CA GLY A 206 12.76 -19.48 -9.71
C GLY A 206 12.19 -18.19 -9.13
N ALA A 207 12.20 -18.08 -7.80
CA ALA A 207 11.76 -16.90 -7.09
C ALA A 207 12.55 -15.65 -7.51
N GLU A 208 13.87 -15.72 -7.55
CA GLU A 208 14.75 -14.62 -7.99
C GLU A 208 14.39 -14.12 -9.39
N ARG A 209 14.19 -15.04 -10.34
CA ARG A 209 13.79 -14.67 -11.72
C ARG A 209 12.45 -13.94 -11.77
N LEU A 210 11.46 -14.40 -10.98
CA LEU A 210 10.13 -13.82 -10.97
C LEU A 210 10.13 -12.44 -10.30
N PHE A 211 10.84 -12.27 -9.19
CA PHE A 211 10.97 -10.94 -8.55
C PHE A 211 11.75 -9.97 -9.45
N ALA A 212 12.78 -10.42 -10.17
CA ALA A 212 13.49 -9.58 -11.13
C ALA A 212 12.56 -9.14 -12.28
N ARG A 213 11.71 -10.05 -12.78
CA ARG A 213 10.68 -9.70 -13.78
C ARG A 213 9.66 -8.70 -13.20
N ALA A 214 9.18 -8.91 -11.98
CA ALA A 214 8.28 -7.96 -11.32
C ALA A 214 8.88 -6.56 -11.23
N LEU A 215 10.18 -6.46 -10.90
CA LEU A 215 10.91 -5.20 -10.84
C LEU A 215 11.24 -4.59 -12.22
N SER A 216 11.25 -5.37 -13.30
CA SER A 216 11.33 -4.82 -14.65
C SER A 216 10.03 -4.16 -15.11
N GLU A 217 8.89 -4.66 -14.63
CA GLU A 217 7.57 -4.07 -14.87
C GLU A 217 7.29 -2.88 -13.95
N GLU A 218 7.61 -3.01 -12.66
CA GLU A 218 7.41 -1.99 -11.63
C GLU A 218 8.66 -1.84 -10.75
N PRO A 219 9.62 -0.98 -11.15
CA PRO A 219 10.90 -0.81 -10.43
C PRO A 219 10.75 -0.32 -8.99
N ASP A 220 9.66 0.33 -8.67
CA ASP A 220 9.41 0.90 -7.34
C ASP A 220 8.60 -0.04 -6.41
N LEU A 221 8.27 -1.25 -6.84
CA LEU A 221 7.55 -2.25 -6.03
C LEU A 221 8.45 -2.78 -4.90
N PHE A 222 8.35 -2.13 -3.73
CA PHE A 222 9.21 -2.44 -2.57
C PHE A 222 9.11 -3.90 -2.12
N THR A 223 7.92 -4.50 -2.15
CA THR A 223 7.73 -5.91 -1.78
C THR A 223 8.55 -6.84 -2.67
N ALA A 224 8.64 -6.58 -3.98
CA ALA A 224 9.47 -7.36 -4.89
C ALA A 224 10.98 -7.13 -4.65
N LYS A 225 11.41 -5.89 -4.32
CA LYS A 225 12.79 -5.62 -3.89
C LYS A 225 13.17 -6.45 -2.67
N ASN A 226 12.33 -6.43 -1.65
CA ASN A 226 12.55 -7.15 -0.40
C ASN A 226 12.56 -8.67 -0.59
N ASN A 227 11.60 -9.20 -1.34
CA ASN A 227 11.50 -10.62 -1.64
C ASN A 227 12.67 -11.12 -2.49
N LEU A 228 13.19 -10.28 -3.41
CA LEU A 228 14.40 -10.58 -4.16
C LEU A 228 15.61 -10.72 -3.25
N VAL A 229 15.77 -9.83 -2.27
CA VAL A 229 16.84 -9.92 -1.25
C VAL A 229 16.70 -11.20 -0.43
N LEU A 230 15.49 -11.59 -0.05
CA LEU A 230 15.25 -12.85 0.67
C LEU A 230 15.62 -14.07 -0.18
N ALA A 231 15.22 -14.10 -1.47
CA ALA A 231 15.53 -15.21 -2.37
C ALA A 231 17.04 -15.35 -2.60
N ARG A 232 17.75 -14.24 -2.79
CA ARG A 232 19.22 -14.20 -2.90
C ARG A 232 19.89 -14.61 -1.59
N GLY A 233 19.43 -14.07 -0.47
CA GLY A 233 19.97 -14.38 0.86
C GLY A 233 19.87 -15.85 1.22
N ALA A 234 18.81 -16.56 0.78
CA ALA A 234 18.69 -18.01 0.92
C ALA A 234 19.79 -18.78 0.16
N ARG A 235 20.39 -18.16 -0.86
CA ARG A 235 21.51 -18.68 -1.66
C ARG A 235 22.86 -18.09 -1.24
N ARG A 236 22.92 -17.38 -0.11
CA ARG A 236 24.11 -16.68 0.42
C ARG A 236 24.62 -15.55 -0.49
N ASP A 237 23.77 -15.00 -1.34
CA ASP A 237 24.01 -13.75 -2.07
C ASP A 237 23.29 -12.61 -1.32
N TYR A 238 24.06 -11.75 -0.69
CA TYR A 238 23.55 -10.65 0.13
C TYR A 238 23.62 -9.30 -0.58
N ALA A 239 23.89 -9.30 -1.89
CA ALA A 239 23.92 -8.08 -2.68
C ALA A 239 22.52 -7.51 -2.89
N LEU A 240 22.38 -6.19 -2.71
CA LEU A 240 21.14 -5.51 -3.02
C LEU A 240 20.87 -5.51 -4.54
N PRO A 241 19.59 -5.51 -4.96
CA PRO A 241 19.25 -5.40 -6.36
C PRO A 241 19.71 -4.06 -6.95
N ALA A 242 20.17 -4.08 -8.20
CA ALA A 242 20.62 -2.89 -8.93
C ALA A 242 19.41 -2.11 -9.49
N VAL A 243 18.48 -1.72 -8.63
CA VAL A 243 17.30 -0.91 -8.95
C VAL A 243 17.31 0.37 -8.13
N ARG A 244 16.57 1.37 -8.62
CA ARG A 244 16.45 2.63 -7.86
C ARG A 244 15.79 2.37 -6.51
N MET A 245 16.34 2.98 -5.47
CA MET A 245 15.81 2.90 -4.11
C MET A 245 16.11 4.17 -3.33
N THR A 246 15.24 4.52 -2.41
CA THR A 246 15.46 5.59 -1.44
C THR A 246 16.46 5.15 -0.37
N GLN A 247 16.98 6.09 0.41
CA GLN A 247 17.86 5.77 1.56
C GLN A 247 17.14 4.91 2.60
N VAL A 248 15.84 5.14 2.83
CA VAL A 248 15.01 4.34 3.74
C VAL A 248 14.86 2.92 3.21
N GLU A 249 14.47 2.74 1.95
CA GLU A 249 14.38 1.42 1.33
C GLU A 249 15.72 0.67 1.37
N ARG A 250 16.82 1.38 1.07
CA ARG A 250 18.16 0.81 1.15
C ARG A 250 18.47 0.27 2.55
N ALA A 251 18.17 1.04 3.59
CA ALA A 251 18.38 0.61 4.98
C ALA A 251 17.53 -0.62 5.32
N GLN A 252 16.27 -0.64 4.90
CA GLN A 252 15.36 -1.77 5.12
C GLN A 252 15.83 -3.03 4.38
N LEU A 253 16.29 -2.90 3.14
CA LEU A 253 16.79 -4.03 2.34
C LEU A 253 18.13 -4.55 2.89
N LEU A 254 19.04 -3.68 3.35
CA LEU A 254 20.28 -4.08 4.04
C LEU A 254 19.97 -4.83 5.34
N HIS A 255 18.98 -4.38 6.10
CA HIS A 255 18.53 -5.09 7.31
C HIS A 255 17.98 -6.48 6.95
N THR A 256 17.17 -6.60 5.92
CA THR A 256 16.65 -7.90 5.44
C THR A 256 17.80 -8.83 5.01
N ALA A 257 18.78 -8.32 4.24
CA ALA A 257 19.96 -9.08 3.83
C ALA A 257 20.81 -9.52 5.04
N ALA A 258 20.94 -8.63 6.03
CA ALA A 258 21.66 -8.93 7.27
C ALA A 258 21.02 -10.07 8.05
N LEU A 259 19.70 -10.04 8.23
CA LEU A 259 18.98 -11.11 8.92
C LEU A 259 19.08 -12.43 8.14
N ALA A 260 19.04 -12.38 6.81
CA ALA A 260 19.26 -13.56 5.98
C ALA A 260 20.68 -14.12 6.16
N ALA A 261 21.73 -13.28 6.19
CA ALA A 261 23.10 -13.68 6.43
C ALA A 261 23.28 -14.32 7.81
N ILE A 262 22.73 -13.70 8.85
CA ILE A 262 22.77 -14.23 10.23
C ILE A 262 22.11 -15.61 10.29
N LYS A 263 20.94 -15.76 9.66
CA LYS A 263 20.21 -17.04 9.59
C LYS A 263 21.02 -18.14 8.89
N GLN A 264 21.85 -17.77 7.90
CA GLN A 264 22.75 -18.69 7.19
C GLN A 264 24.06 -18.98 7.95
N GLY A 265 24.27 -18.37 9.13
CA GLY A 265 25.48 -18.50 9.92
C GLY A 265 26.60 -17.52 9.54
N ASP A 266 26.38 -16.66 8.56
CA ASP A 266 27.34 -15.64 8.09
C ASP A 266 27.27 -14.38 8.98
N VAL A 267 27.41 -14.58 10.30
CA VAL A 267 27.15 -13.54 11.33
C VAL A 267 28.01 -12.29 11.13
N ALA A 268 29.28 -12.44 10.73
CA ALA A 268 30.17 -11.30 10.50
C ALA A 268 29.68 -10.43 9.32
N ILE A 269 29.23 -11.05 8.22
CA ILE A 269 28.63 -10.38 7.08
C ILE A 269 27.34 -9.68 7.50
N GLY A 270 26.45 -10.41 8.20
CA GLY A 270 25.20 -9.85 8.72
C GLY A 270 25.41 -8.63 9.60
N ARG A 271 26.41 -8.67 10.51
CA ARG A 271 26.78 -7.52 11.34
C ARG A 271 27.23 -6.32 10.49
N GLY A 272 28.06 -6.53 9.48
CA GLY A 272 28.49 -5.47 8.55
C GLY A 272 27.29 -4.82 7.84
N LEU A 273 26.38 -5.65 7.32
CA LEU A 273 25.15 -5.17 6.66
C LEU A 273 24.23 -4.37 7.60
N LEU A 274 24.18 -4.72 8.91
CA LEU A 274 23.43 -3.95 9.90
C LEU A 274 24.04 -2.57 10.13
N TYR A 275 25.37 -2.44 10.18
CA TYR A 275 26.04 -1.14 10.24
C TYR A 275 25.79 -0.32 8.98
N ASP A 276 25.82 -0.94 7.80
CA ASP A 276 25.50 -0.27 6.53
C ASP A 276 24.05 0.19 6.50
N ALA A 277 23.12 -0.57 7.09
CA ALA A 277 21.72 -0.18 7.24
C ALA A 277 21.57 1.07 8.11
N LEU A 278 22.26 1.12 9.27
CA LEU A 278 22.29 2.30 10.13
C LEU A 278 22.86 3.52 9.40
N ALA A 279 23.95 3.34 8.67
CA ALA A 279 24.60 4.44 7.93
C ALA A 279 23.76 4.93 6.74
N SER A 280 22.92 4.08 6.16
CA SER A 280 22.09 4.42 5.01
C SER A 280 20.80 5.17 5.39
N HIS A 281 20.26 4.95 6.59
CA HIS A 281 19.01 5.58 7.00
C HIS A 281 19.22 7.03 7.39
N PRO A 282 18.37 7.98 6.93
CA PRO A 282 18.54 9.42 7.22
C PRO A 282 18.30 9.78 8.69
N GLN A 283 17.70 8.89 9.44
CA GLN A 283 17.42 9.02 10.89
C GLN A 283 17.89 7.75 11.60
N HIS A 284 17.69 7.69 12.93
CA HIS A 284 17.95 6.46 13.68
C HIS A 284 17.09 5.30 13.16
N PHE A 285 17.73 4.17 12.89
CA PHE A 285 17.06 2.97 12.38
C PHE A 285 17.06 1.88 13.45
N GLU A 286 16.07 1.95 14.35
CA GLU A 286 15.92 1.07 15.51
C GLU A 286 16.01 -0.44 15.19
N PRO A 287 15.40 -0.97 14.08
CA PRO A 287 15.51 -2.40 13.79
C PRO A 287 16.96 -2.89 13.64
N ALA A 288 17.82 -2.11 12.97
CA ALA A 288 19.22 -2.49 12.82
C ALA A 288 20.01 -2.30 14.12
N ALA A 289 19.74 -1.23 14.88
CA ALA A 289 20.38 -1.00 16.18
C ALA A 289 20.08 -2.13 17.18
N SER A 290 18.81 -2.51 17.29
CA SER A 290 18.36 -3.61 18.14
C SER A 290 18.97 -4.95 17.71
N ALA A 291 19.05 -5.23 16.39
CA ALA A 291 19.68 -6.44 15.88
C ALA A 291 21.18 -6.50 16.21
N ILE A 292 21.92 -5.39 16.10
CA ILE A 292 23.33 -5.30 16.50
C ILE A 292 23.50 -5.56 18.00
N ALA A 293 22.67 -4.94 18.83
CA ALA A 293 22.70 -5.14 20.28
C ALA A 293 22.46 -6.61 20.66
N ALA A 294 21.52 -7.28 19.98
CA ALA A 294 21.23 -8.69 20.17
C ALA A 294 22.39 -9.63 19.78
N LEU A 295 23.24 -9.24 18.84
CA LEU A 295 24.42 -10.00 18.44
C LEU A 295 25.59 -9.89 19.46
N GLY A 296 25.50 -9.01 20.46
CA GLY A 296 26.56 -8.74 21.44
C GLY A 296 27.78 -8.02 20.83
N ALA A 297 28.74 -7.66 21.68
CA ALA A 297 30.00 -7.09 21.24
C ALA A 297 30.75 -8.09 20.33
N PRO A 298 31.51 -7.62 19.33
CA PRO A 298 32.40 -8.50 18.57
C PRO A 298 33.42 -9.11 19.50
N VAL A 299 33.55 -10.47 19.44
CA VAL A 299 34.58 -11.23 20.18
C VAL A 299 35.93 -10.97 19.55
#